data_e4706a40dd943c57a57f873a9824bb6e
#
_entry.id   e4706a40dd943c57a57f873a9824bb6e
#
_cell.length_a   1.000
_cell.length_b   1.000
_cell.length_c   1.000
_cell.angle_alpha   90.00
_cell.angle_beta   90.00
_cell.angle_gamma   90.00
#
_symmetry.space_group_name_H-M   'P 1'
#
loop_
_entity.id
_entity.type
_entity.pdbx_description
1 polymer ?
#
loop_
_entity_poly.entity_id
_entity_poly.type
_entity_poly.pdbx_seq_one_letter_code
_entity_poly.pdbx_strand_id
1 'polypeptide(L)'
;MTKVEIDPLTRIEGMGKIKVEVQDNELKDLKFQITVAPRFFEYLLTGKRAEEAARLTQRICGICYVSHHIVAVKAIENAWNVTPPETAIKLRRLMNAGGYVTSHSLHSAFPVSYTHLTLPTN
;
A
#
# COMPACT_ATOMS: atom_id res chain seq x y z
N MET A 1 24.75 -12.74 17.47
CA MET A 1 23.42 -12.24 17.06
C MET A 1 23.59 -10.85 16.49
N THR A 2 23.30 -10.69 15.22
CA THR A 2 23.40 -9.41 14.50
C THR A 2 21.99 -8.86 14.26
N LYS A 3 21.76 -7.60 14.64
CA LYS A 3 20.52 -6.90 14.40
C LYS A 3 20.79 -5.79 13.40
N VAL A 4 20.00 -5.75 12.33
CA VAL A 4 20.03 -4.71 11.30
C VAL A 4 18.69 -4.01 11.29
N GLU A 5 18.69 -2.70 11.36
CA GLU A 5 17.49 -1.88 11.22
C GLU A 5 17.69 -0.88 10.08
N ILE A 6 16.72 -0.84 9.16
CA ILE A 6 16.66 0.13 8.07
C ILE A 6 15.48 1.05 8.38
N ASP A 7 15.77 2.27 8.78
CA ASP A 7 14.78 3.28 9.19
C ASP A 7 15.29 4.68 8.82
N PRO A 8 14.60 5.45 8.01
CA PRO A 8 13.40 5.08 7.25
C PRO A 8 13.71 4.24 6.00
N LEU A 9 12.73 3.46 5.55
CA LEU A 9 12.78 2.87 4.21
C LEU A 9 12.62 3.95 3.15
N THR A 10 13.44 3.86 2.09
CA THR A 10 13.36 4.72 0.93
C THR A 10 12.62 4.01 -0.22
N ARG A 11 12.12 4.77 -1.19
CA ARG A 11 11.40 4.30 -2.39
C ARG A 11 10.14 3.49 -2.07
N ILE A 12 9.47 3.86 -0.98
CA ILE A 12 8.11 3.43 -0.65
C ILE A 12 7.23 4.66 -0.50
N GLU A 13 5.94 4.51 -0.71
CA GLU A 13 4.96 5.51 -0.30
C GLU A 13 4.63 5.31 1.18
N GLY A 14 4.55 6.41 1.93
CA GLY A 14 4.37 6.38 3.38
C GLY A 14 5.68 6.17 4.13
N MET A 15 5.60 5.73 5.38
CA MET A 15 6.75 5.53 6.26
C MET A 15 6.77 4.10 6.79
N GLY A 16 7.91 3.47 6.62
CA GLY A 16 8.11 2.10 7.09
C GLY A 16 9.55 1.84 7.46
N LYS A 17 9.76 0.76 8.18
CA LYS A 17 11.08 0.26 8.55
C LYS A 17 11.16 -1.26 8.51
N ILE A 18 12.36 -1.77 8.32
CA ILE A 18 12.66 -3.19 8.37
C ILE A 18 13.60 -3.46 9.53
N LYS A 19 13.27 -4.47 10.31
CA LYS A 19 14.15 -5.05 11.32
C LYS A 19 14.48 -6.48 10.95
N VAL A 20 15.75 -6.81 10.99
CA VAL A 20 16.26 -8.14 10.68
C VAL A 20 17.11 -8.62 11.84
N GLU A 21 16.86 -9.82 12.32
CA GLU A 21 17.70 -10.49 13.31
C GLU A 21 18.32 -11.73 12.69
N VAL A 22 19.66 -11.79 12.68
CA VAL A 22 20.45 -12.91 12.16
C VAL A 22 21.27 -13.50 13.31
N GLN A 23 21.21 -14.80 13.45
CA GLN A 23 22.02 -15.56 14.39
C GLN A 23 22.62 -16.78 13.69
N ASP A 24 23.90 -16.99 13.88
CA ASP A 24 24.65 -18.14 13.31
C ASP A 24 24.45 -18.28 11.79
N ASN A 25 24.44 -17.14 11.08
CA ASN A 25 24.19 -17.00 9.65
C ASN A 25 22.79 -17.43 9.19
N GLU A 26 21.84 -17.59 10.12
CA GLU A 26 20.44 -17.88 9.84
C GLU A 26 19.55 -16.69 10.17
N LEU A 27 18.55 -16.44 9.32
CA LEU A 27 17.51 -15.46 9.58
C LEU A 27 16.60 -15.97 10.71
N LYS A 28 16.60 -15.30 11.85
CA LYS A 28 15.74 -15.64 13.00
C LYS A 28 14.44 -14.84 13.00
N ASP A 29 14.49 -13.57 12.66
CA ASP A 29 13.30 -12.72 12.64
C ASP A 29 13.45 -11.64 11.57
N LEU A 30 12.32 -11.35 10.88
CA LEU A 30 12.21 -10.26 9.93
C LEU A 30 10.86 -9.57 10.13
N LYS A 31 10.91 -8.28 10.43
CA LYS A 31 9.71 -7.46 10.63
C LYS A 31 9.72 -6.29 9.66
N PHE A 32 8.67 -6.19 8.87
CA PHE A 32 8.31 -4.96 8.17
C PHE A 32 7.29 -4.21 9.02
N GLN A 33 7.61 -2.99 9.40
CA GLN A 33 6.79 -2.17 10.28
C GLN A 33 6.36 -0.89 9.56
N ILE A 34 5.05 -0.64 9.56
CA ILE A 34 4.49 0.64 9.13
C ILE A 34 4.48 1.55 10.35
N THR A 35 5.04 2.77 10.20
CA THR A 35 5.22 3.71 11.32
C THR A 35 4.19 4.83 11.34
N VAL A 36 3.31 4.92 10.33
CA VAL A 36 2.27 5.95 10.22
C VAL A 36 0.90 5.37 10.55
N ALA A 37 0.45 5.60 11.77
CA ALA A 37 -0.92 5.42 12.28
C ALA A 37 -1.75 4.23 11.73
N PRO A 38 -1.24 2.99 11.59
CA PRO A 38 -2.03 1.88 11.04
C PRO A 38 -3.25 1.57 11.90
N ARG A 39 -3.15 1.70 13.21
CA ARG A 39 -4.24 1.42 14.16
C ARG A 39 -5.42 2.39 14.05
N PHE A 40 -5.21 3.58 13.52
CA PHE A 40 -6.29 4.52 13.28
C PHE A 40 -7.30 3.95 12.27
N PHE A 41 -6.82 3.36 11.18
CA PHE A 41 -7.68 2.75 10.17
C PHE A 41 -8.36 1.47 10.66
N GLU A 42 -7.68 0.66 11.47
CA GLU A 42 -8.30 -0.49 12.14
C GLU A 42 -9.47 -0.04 13.01
N TYR A 43 -9.26 0.99 13.83
CA TYR A 43 -10.32 1.57 14.67
C TYR A 43 -11.47 2.15 13.84
N LEU A 44 -11.16 2.88 12.77
CA LEU A 44 -12.16 3.47 11.89
C LEU A 44 -13.08 2.43 11.24
N LEU A 45 -12.56 1.25 10.95
CA LEU A 45 -13.30 0.16 10.33
C LEU A 45 -14.09 -0.69 11.33
N THR A 46 -13.73 -0.64 12.61
CA THR A 46 -14.40 -1.43 13.65
C THR A 46 -15.88 -1.03 13.76
N GLY A 47 -16.77 -2.01 13.71
CA GLY A 47 -18.21 -1.81 13.78
C GLY A 47 -18.85 -1.32 12.48
N LYS A 48 -18.08 -1.15 11.39
CA LYS A 48 -18.63 -0.78 10.08
C LYS A 48 -19.10 -2.03 9.32
N ARG A 49 -20.06 -1.82 8.43
CA ARG A 49 -20.46 -2.88 7.49
C ARG A 49 -19.33 -3.17 6.50
N ALA A 50 -19.24 -4.40 6.05
CA ALA A 50 -18.19 -4.83 5.14
C ALA A 50 -18.13 -4.01 3.84
N GLU A 51 -19.29 -3.66 3.29
CA GLU A 51 -19.39 -2.85 2.07
C GLU A 51 -18.90 -1.40 2.30
N GLU A 52 -19.08 -0.87 3.51
CA GLU A 52 -18.54 0.43 3.89
C GLU A 52 -17.02 0.38 4.07
N ALA A 53 -16.50 -0.72 4.61
CA ALA A 53 -15.07 -0.91 4.80
C ALA A 53 -14.32 -0.77 3.48
N ALA A 54 -14.79 -1.39 2.40
CA ALA A 54 -14.19 -1.28 1.07
C ALA A 54 -14.19 0.16 0.54
N ARG A 55 -15.21 0.96 0.86
CA ARG A 55 -15.30 2.38 0.46
C ARG A 55 -14.41 3.29 1.32
N LEU A 56 -14.25 2.96 2.60
CA LEU A 56 -13.41 3.74 3.52
C LEU A 56 -11.93 3.52 3.23
N THR A 57 -11.52 2.27 2.99
CA THR A 57 -10.11 1.93 2.75
C THR A 57 -9.54 2.61 1.51
N GLN A 58 -10.33 2.82 0.45
CA GLN A 58 -9.87 3.59 -0.71
C GLN A 58 -9.53 5.06 -0.39
N ARG A 59 -9.97 5.58 0.75
CA ARG A 59 -9.68 6.95 1.20
C ARG A 59 -8.39 7.06 2.01
N ILE A 60 -7.73 5.94 2.29
CA ILE A 60 -6.45 5.92 3.02
C ILE A 60 -5.36 6.65 2.23
N CYS A 61 -5.36 6.48 0.90
CA CYS A 61 -4.36 7.07 0.01
C CYS A 61 -4.99 7.61 -1.26
N GLY A 62 -4.66 8.87 -1.61
CA GLY A 62 -5.18 9.50 -2.82
C GLY A 62 -4.53 8.99 -4.11
N ILE A 63 -3.38 8.32 -4.03
CA ILE A 63 -2.64 7.82 -5.19
C ILE A 63 -2.90 6.33 -5.42
N CYS A 64 -2.88 5.52 -4.35
CA CYS A 64 -3.03 4.06 -4.43
C CYS A 64 -4.43 3.56 -4.01
N TYR A 65 -5.45 4.40 -4.13
CA TYR A 65 -6.83 4.10 -3.72
C TYR A 65 -7.40 2.83 -4.34
N VAL A 66 -7.04 2.53 -5.59
CA VAL A 66 -7.48 1.30 -6.28
C VAL A 66 -6.95 0.06 -5.57
N SER A 67 -5.68 0.05 -5.19
CA SER A 67 -5.06 -1.07 -4.49
C SER A 67 -5.70 -1.29 -3.12
N HIS A 68 -5.93 -0.23 -2.36
CA HIS A 68 -6.61 -0.31 -1.06
C HIS A 68 -8.04 -0.86 -1.20
N HIS A 69 -8.78 -0.42 -2.22
CA HIS A 69 -10.11 -0.94 -2.49
C HIS A 69 -10.10 -2.43 -2.82
N ILE A 70 -9.23 -2.86 -3.75
CA ILE A 70 -9.13 -4.26 -4.16
C ILE A 70 -8.73 -5.16 -2.99
N VAL A 71 -7.77 -4.75 -2.18
CA VAL A 71 -7.32 -5.52 -1.00
C VAL A 71 -8.47 -5.70 -0.01
N ALA A 72 -9.22 -4.64 0.29
CA ALA A 72 -10.36 -4.72 1.19
C ALA A 72 -11.46 -5.64 0.66
N VAL A 73 -11.80 -5.52 -0.62
CA VAL A 73 -12.79 -6.42 -1.25
C VAL A 73 -12.34 -7.87 -1.17
N LYS A 74 -11.08 -8.17 -1.49
CA LYS A 74 -10.54 -9.54 -1.38
C LYS A 74 -10.54 -10.06 0.06
N ALA A 75 -10.25 -9.21 1.05
CA ALA A 75 -10.32 -9.58 2.45
C ALA A 75 -11.76 -9.96 2.87
N ILE A 76 -12.75 -9.19 2.41
CA ILE A 76 -14.17 -9.45 2.66
C ILE A 76 -14.61 -10.77 1.99
N GLU A 77 -14.23 -10.98 0.74
CA GLU A 77 -14.53 -12.21 0.01
C GLU A 77 -13.94 -13.45 0.71
N ASN A 78 -12.69 -13.33 1.17
CA ASN A 78 -12.06 -14.40 1.94
C ASN A 78 -12.80 -14.66 3.28
N ALA A 79 -13.21 -13.60 3.97
CA ALA A 79 -13.93 -13.72 5.24
C ALA A 79 -15.31 -14.40 5.05
N TRP A 80 -15.97 -14.16 3.93
CA TRP A 80 -17.25 -14.74 3.59
C TRP A 80 -17.15 -16.05 2.80
N ASN A 81 -15.93 -16.48 2.48
CA ASN A 81 -15.66 -17.65 1.64
C ASN A 81 -16.38 -17.57 0.26
N VAL A 82 -16.36 -16.39 -0.34
CA VAL A 82 -16.98 -16.11 -1.64
C VAL A 82 -15.91 -16.11 -2.72
N THR A 83 -16.15 -16.86 -3.79
CA THR A 83 -15.31 -16.84 -4.99
C THR A 83 -15.98 -15.98 -6.06
N PRO A 84 -15.36 -14.86 -6.47
CA PRO A 84 -15.92 -14.02 -7.51
C PRO A 84 -15.84 -14.69 -8.88
N PRO A 85 -16.78 -14.40 -9.80
CA PRO A 85 -16.73 -14.93 -11.15
C PRO A 85 -15.51 -14.40 -11.93
N GLU A 86 -15.07 -15.16 -12.92
CA GLU A 86 -13.86 -14.85 -13.71
C GLU A 86 -13.91 -13.44 -14.33
N THR A 87 -15.07 -13.03 -14.81
CA THR A 87 -15.27 -11.69 -15.37
C THR A 87 -14.98 -10.59 -14.34
N ALA A 88 -15.43 -10.77 -13.10
CA ALA A 88 -15.13 -9.82 -12.02
C ALA A 88 -13.63 -9.75 -11.73
N ILE A 89 -12.93 -10.89 -11.77
CA ILE A 89 -11.47 -10.93 -11.58
C ILE A 89 -10.77 -10.17 -12.72
N LYS A 90 -11.20 -10.36 -13.98
CA LYS A 90 -10.64 -9.65 -15.14
C LYS A 90 -10.87 -8.14 -15.05
N LEU A 91 -12.07 -7.71 -14.67
CA LEU A 91 -12.38 -6.29 -14.48
C LEU A 91 -11.54 -5.65 -13.36
N ARG A 92 -11.30 -6.37 -12.27
CA ARG A 92 -10.40 -5.89 -11.20
C ARG A 92 -8.97 -5.74 -11.67
N ARG A 93 -8.47 -6.69 -12.47
CA ARG A 93 -7.13 -6.58 -13.07
C ARG A 93 -7.03 -5.37 -13.98
N LEU A 94 -8.05 -5.11 -14.79
CA LEU A 94 -8.11 -3.93 -15.65
C LEU A 94 -8.15 -2.64 -14.82
N MET A 95 -8.98 -2.58 -13.79
CA MET A 95 -9.05 -1.45 -12.87
C MET A 95 -7.70 -1.19 -12.17
N ASN A 96 -7.02 -2.25 -11.74
CA ASN A 96 -5.70 -2.14 -11.11
C ASN A 96 -4.63 -1.63 -12.09
N ALA A 97 -4.66 -2.12 -13.34
CA ALA A 97 -3.78 -1.63 -14.41
C ALA A 97 -4.01 -0.14 -14.68
N GLY A 98 -5.27 0.31 -14.73
CA GLY A 98 -5.62 1.72 -14.82
C GLY A 98 -5.08 2.55 -13.66
N GLY A 99 -5.14 2.01 -12.43
CA GLY A 99 -4.53 2.61 -11.25
C GLY A 99 -3.01 2.79 -11.38
N TYR A 100 -2.31 1.79 -11.90
CA TYR A 100 -0.88 1.91 -12.19
C TYR A 100 -0.58 2.98 -13.24
N VAL A 101 -1.33 3.03 -14.33
CA VAL A 101 -1.15 4.07 -15.36
C VAL A 101 -1.32 5.46 -14.74
N THR A 102 -2.37 5.67 -13.95
CA THR A 102 -2.62 6.94 -13.25
C THR A 102 -1.46 7.29 -12.32
N SER A 103 -1.04 6.36 -11.47
CA SER A 103 0.05 6.57 -10.51
C SER A 103 1.38 6.88 -11.21
N HIS A 104 1.75 6.12 -12.23
CA HIS A 104 2.99 6.32 -12.96
C HIS A 104 2.97 7.64 -13.75
N SER A 105 1.84 8.00 -14.33
CA SER A 105 1.69 9.29 -15.03
C SER A 105 1.86 10.47 -14.07
N LEU A 106 1.25 10.41 -12.89
CA LEU A 106 1.43 11.43 -11.86
C LEU A 106 2.88 11.52 -11.39
N HIS A 107 3.52 10.39 -11.08
CA HIS A 107 4.90 10.36 -10.62
C HIS A 107 5.89 10.80 -11.70
N SER A 108 5.60 10.54 -12.97
CA SER A 108 6.44 10.99 -14.07
C SER A 108 6.25 12.48 -14.37
N ALA A 109 5.01 12.96 -14.37
CA ALA A 109 4.71 14.34 -14.73
C ALA A 109 5.06 15.34 -13.63
N PHE A 110 4.65 15.10 -12.39
CA PHE A 110 4.83 16.06 -11.30
C PHE A 110 6.25 16.12 -10.74
N PRO A 111 6.86 15.03 -10.25
CA PRO A 111 8.21 15.10 -9.69
C PRO A 111 9.26 15.46 -10.72
N VAL A 112 9.16 14.93 -11.95
CA VAL A 112 10.12 15.22 -13.02
C VAL A 112 9.97 16.67 -13.45
N SER A 113 8.77 17.17 -13.66
CA SER A 113 8.54 18.57 -13.97
C SER A 113 9.02 19.49 -12.85
N TYR A 114 8.73 19.14 -11.59
CA TYR A 114 9.18 19.91 -10.44
C TYR A 114 10.70 19.95 -10.34
N THR A 115 11.40 18.82 -10.46
CA THR A 115 12.86 18.77 -10.38
C THR A 115 13.54 19.50 -11.53
N HIS A 116 12.95 19.49 -12.73
CA HIS A 116 13.51 20.20 -13.89
C HIS A 116 13.15 21.68 -13.95
N LEU A 117 11.97 22.07 -13.42
CA LEU A 117 11.51 23.47 -13.44
C LEU A 117 11.98 24.29 -12.23
N THR A 118 12.30 23.63 -11.12
CA THR A 118 12.66 24.30 -9.86
C THR A 118 14.14 24.18 -9.50
N LEU A 119 14.97 23.58 -10.35
CA LEU A 119 16.42 23.66 -10.17
C LEU A 119 16.82 25.13 -10.24
N PRO A 120 17.43 25.68 -9.16
CA PRO A 120 17.91 27.04 -9.22
C PRO A 120 18.95 27.13 -10.34
N THR A 121 18.67 27.93 -11.33
CA THR A 121 19.68 28.38 -12.27
C THR A 121 20.61 29.34 -11.51
N ASN A 122 21.68 28.78 -10.94
CA ASN A 122 22.80 29.60 -10.43
C ASN A 122 23.66 30.05 -11.60
#